data_556100dc6f302e2df3673ced1d4d3afe
#
_entry.id   556100dc6f302e2df3673ced1d4d3afe
#
_cell.length_a   1.000
_cell.length_b   1.000
_cell.length_c   1.000
_cell.angle_alpha   90.00
_cell.angle_beta   90.00
_cell.angle_gamma   90.00
#
_symmetry.space_group_name_H-M   'P 1'
#
loop_
_entity.id
_entity.type
_entity.pdbx_description
1 polymer ?
#
loop_
_entity_poly.entity_id
_entity_poly.type
_entity_poly.pdbx_seq_one_letter_code
_entity_poly.pdbx_strand_id
1 'polypeptide(L)'
;FYYFVYNQKQELWLHDIFLFDCRGDEVRCCATVRDTRTVPQMVTITEEVHALDGIHKDESFYKILLDSFHGHICSSVYLVGDGFDGDWMKMSLSYMCKGRRAFIGKNLYSKGACYAAIVREQKNPWPYVYMGDNEMKVNVSLKVKNRGKWEFLSLINAGDNWYEASGDCEV
;
A
#
# COMPACT_ATOMS: atom_id res chain seq x y z
N PHE A 1 -4.34 1.81 -0.88
CA PHE A 1 -3.46 2.85 -0.36
C PHE A 1 -4.20 4.17 -0.15
N TYR A 2 -4.63 4.86 -1.21
CA TYR A 2 -5.26 6.18 -1.13
C TYR A 2 -6.46 6.25 -0.16
N TYR A 3 -7.32 5.22 -0.15
CA TYR A 3 -8.44 5.14 0.79
C TYR A 3 -7.96 5.15 2.24
N PHE A 4 -6.97 4.35 2.57
CA PHE A 4 -6.48 4.23 3.94
C PHE A 4 -5.78 5.50 4.41
N VAL A 5 -4.92 6.05 3.57
CA VAL A 5 -4.09 7.21 3.93
C VAL A 5 -4.91 8.49 4.00
N TYR A 6 -5.87 8.67 3.09
CA TYR A 6 -6.69 9.89 3.07
C TYR A 6 -7.68 9.94 4.24
N ASN A 7 -8.26 8.81 4.62
CA ASN A 7 -9.24 8.76 5.69
C ASN A 7 -8.64 8.67 7.09
N GLN A 8 -7.38 8.29 7.22
CA GLN A 8 -6.73 8.23 8.52
C GLN A 8 -6.13 9.60 8.83
N LYS A 9 -6.49 10.16 9.99
CA LYS A 9 -5.74 11.27 10.55
C LYS A 9 -4.28 10.82 10.64
N GLN A 10 -3.34 11.64 10.21
CA GLN A 10 -1.90 11.32 10.15
C GLN A 10 -1.36 10.70 11.45
N GLU A 11 -1.96 11.04 12.59
CA GLU A 11 -1.64 10.53 13.91
C GLU A 11 -2.01 9.05 14.14
N LEU A 12 -2.86 8.46 13.29
CA LEU A 12 -3.36 7.09 13.46
C LEU A 12 -2.66 6.06 12.57
N TRP A 13 -1.87 6.49 11.61
CA TRP A 13 -1.10 5.58 10.79
C TRP A 13 0.32 5.40 11.36
N LEU A 14 0.39 4.73 12.50
CA LEU A 14 1.65 4.46 13.19
C LEU A 14 2.31 3.15 12.71
N HIS A 15 1.53 2.20 12.19
CA HIS A 15 1.97 0.84 11.89
C HIS A 15 1.42 0.35 10.55
N ASP A 16 1.90 -0.81 10.10
CA ASP A 16 1.52 -1.40 8.84
C ASP A 16 0.02 -1.70 8.76
N ILE A 17 -0.52 -1.64 7.54
CA ILE A 17 -1.92 -1.93 7.23
C ILE A 17 -1.95 -3.14 6.30
N PHE A 18 -2.77 -4.13 6.63
CA PHE A 18 -2.97 -5.31 5.80
C PHE A 18 -4.35 -5.31 5.16
N LEU A 19 -4.39 -5.72 3.91
CA LEU A 19 -5.62 -6.01 3.18
C LEU A 19 -5.55 -7.44 2.69
N PHE A 20 -6.60 -8.22 2.99
CA PHE A 20 -6.81 -9.55 2.44
C PHE A 20 -8.00 -9.50 1.50
N ASP A 21 -7.82 -9.91 0.25
CA ASP A 21 -8.88 -10.07 -0.76
C ASP A 21 -9.06 -11.56 -1.00
N CYS A 22 -10.20 -12.10 -0.57
CA CYS A 22 -10.52 -13.51 -0.74
C CYS A 22 -11.58 -13.70 -1.82
N ARG A 23 -11.22 -14.44 -2.86
CA ARG A 23 -12.13 -14.80 -3.97
C ARG A 23 -12.06 -16.28 -4.23
N GLY A 24 -13.16 -16.99 -3.99
CA GLY A 24 -13.15 -18.45 -4.02
C GLY A 24 -12.19 -19.01 -2.97
N ASP A 25 -11.21 -19.78 -3.44
CA ASP A 25 -10.20 -20.44 -2.60
C ASP A 25 -8.82 -19.75 -2.70
N GLU A 26 -8.77 -18.52 -3.17
CA GLU A 26 -7.56 -17.70 -3.24
C GLU A 26 -7.65 -16.50 -2.31
N VAL A 27 -6.61 -16.28 -1.53
CA VAL A 27 -6.45 -15.11 -0.67
C VAL A 27 -5.23 -14.33 -1.12
N ARG A 28 -5.46 -13.09 -1.56
CA ARG A 28 -4.41 -12.13 -1.86
C ARG A 28 -4.16 -11.28 -0.62
N CYS A 29 -2.95 -11.31 -0.11
CA CYS A 29 -2.49 -10.50 1.00
C CYS A 29 -1.71 -9.31 0.49
N CYS A 30 -2.13 -8.10 0.85
CA CYS A 30 -1.41 -6.86 0.54
C CYS A 30 -0.98 -6.20 1.84
N ALA A 31 0.32 -6.01 2.04
CA ALA A 31 0.86 -5.27 3.17
C ALA A 31 1.30 -3.87 2.73
N THR A 32 0.78 -2.84 3.40
CA THR A 32 1.16 -1.45 3.16
C THR A 32 2.18 -1.02 4.18
N VAL A 33 3.43 -0.86 3.75
CA VAL A 33 4.59 -0.52 4.58
C VAL A 33 5.03 0.91 4.29
N ARG A 34 5.29 1.67 5.35
CA ARG A 34 5.69 3.07 5.26
C ARG A 34 7.16 3.26 5.69
N ASP A 35 7.95 3.86 4.81
CA ASP A 35 9.29 4.36 5.18
C ASP A 35 9.18 5.82 5.64
N THR A 36 9.40 6.04 6.93
CA THR A 36 9.34 7.37 7.56
C THR A 36 10.65 8.14 7.49
N ARG A 37 11.71 7.52 6.96
CA ARG A 37 13.05 8.15 6.86
C ARG A 37 13.19 9.07 5.65
N THR A 38 12.24 9.00 4.70
CA THR A 38 12.24 9.78 3.47
C THR A 38 11.28 10.97 3.55
N VAL A 39 11.54 12.01 2.78
CA VAL A 39 10.68 13.18 2.63
C VAL A 39 10.51 13.47 1.12
N PRO A 40 9.30 13.30 0.57
CA PRO A 40 8.08 12.75 1.18
C PRO A 40 8.25 11.30 1.65
N GLN A 41 7.38 10.84 2.55
CA GLN A 41 7.44 9.46 3.04
C GLN A 41 7.06 8.47 1.94
N MET A 42 7.89 7.47 1.73
CA MET A 42 7.61 6.42 0.76
C MET A 42 6.69 5.36 1.35
N VAL A 43 5.73 4.92 0.54
CA VAL A 43 4.81 3.83 0.87
C VAL A 43 4.90 2.76 -0.20
N THR A 44 5.22 1.55 0.23
CA THR A 44 5.25 0.37 -0.63
C THR A 44 4.10 -0.56 -0.30
N ILE A 45 3.59 -1.28 -1.30
CA ILE A 45 2.67 -2.39 -1.12
C ILE A 45 3.38 -3.66 -1.59
N THR A 46 3.51 -4.61 -0.70
CA THR A 46 3.90 -5.98 -1.05
C THR A 46 2.64 -6.81 -1.24
N GLU A 47 2.67 -7.72 -2.19
CA GLU A 47 1.53 -8.58 -2.52
C GLU A 47 1.97 -10.03 -2.55
N GLU A 48 1.21 -10.89 -1.87
CA GLU A 48 1.39 -12.33 -1.85
C GLU A 48 0.04 -13.01 -2.08
N VAL A 49 0.07 -14.14 -2.79
CA VAL A 49 -1.15 -14.91 -3.10
C VAL A 49 -1.03 -16.28 -2.45
N HIS A 50 -2.05 -16.68 -1.72
CA HIS A 50 -2.13 -17.92 -0.98
C HIS A 50 -3.37 -18.70 -1.39
N ALA A 51 -3.24 -20.03 -1.48
CA ALA A 51 -4.38 -20.91 -1.63
C ALA A 51 -5.04 -21.16 -0.26
N LEU A 52 -6.36 -21.16 -0.22
CA LEU A 52 -7.16 -21.43 0.96
C LEU A 52 -7.70 -22.87 0.89
N ASP A 53 -7.47 -23.65 1.94
CA ASP A 53 -8.06 -24.99 2.03
C ASP A 53 -9.57 -24.87 2.28
N GLY A 54 -10.38 -25.29 1.32
CA GLY A 54 -11.83 -25.20 1.39
C GLY A 54 -12.46 -26.05 2.50
N ILE A 55 -11.78 -27.10 2.98
CA ILE A 55 -12.26 -27.99 4.04
C ILE A 55 -11.93 -27.41 5.42
N HIS A 56 -10.71 -26.94 5.61
CA HIS A 56 -10.20 -26.35 6.87
C HIS A 56 -9.96 -24.86 6.71
N LYS A 57 -10.97 -24.16 6.22
CA LYS A 57 -10.86 -22.77 5.76
C LYS A 57 -10.32 -21.82 6.84
N ASP A 58 -10.86 -21.87 8.06
CA ASP A 58 -10.43 -21.02 9.17
C ASP A 58 -9.00 -21.30 9.63
N GLU A 59 -8.61 -22.57 9.72
CA GLU A 59 -7.25 -22.98 10.10
C GLU A 59 -6.24 -22.57 9.03
N SER A 60 -6.60 -22.73 7.76
CA SER A 60 -5.77 -22.33 6.62
C SER A 60 -5.56 -20.82 6.62
N PHE A 61 -6.63 -20.05 6.76
CA PHE A 61 -6.55 -18.59 6.82
C PHE A 61 -5.80 -18.09 8.06
N TYR A 62 -5.98 -18.76 9.20
CA TYR A 62 -5.22 -18.45 10.40
C TYR A 62 -3.70 -18.61 10.22
N LYS A 63 -3.25 -19.65 9.50
CA LYS A 63 -1.83 -19.83 9.15
C LYS A 63 -1.33 -18.68 8.26
N ILE A 64 -2.12 -18.32 7.23
CA ILE A 64 -1.80 -17.17 6.36
C ILE A 64 -1.64 -15.89 7.19
N LEU A 65 -2.51 -15.65 8.16
CA LEU A 65 -2.41 -14.48 9.04
C LEU A 65 -1.16 -14.51 9.92
N LEU A 66 -0.77 -15.68 10.45
CA LEU A 66 0.45 -15.83 11.25
C LEU A 66 1.68 -15.48 10.42
N ASP A 67 1.77 -16.02 9.20
CA ASP A 67 2.89 -15.80 8.30
C ASP A 67 2.94 -14.34 7.85
N SER A 68 1.80 -13.78 7.42
CA SER A 68 1.71 -12.39 6.94
C SER A 68 2.05 -11.36 8.02
N PHE A 69 1.72 -11.61 9.28
CA PHE A 69 2.01 -10.67 10.36
C PHE A 69 3.39 -10.87 10.99
N HIS A 70 4.11 -11.91 10.58
CA HIS A 70 5.44 -12.18 11.11
C HIS A 70 6.41 -11.03 10.75
N GLY A 71 7.03 -10.44 11.76
CA GLY A 71 7.95 -9.31 11.58
C GLY A 71 7.28 -7.94 11.36
N HIS A 72 5.95 -7.87 11.35
CA HIS A 72 5.19 -6.64 11.16
C HIS A 72 4.47 -6.20 12.42
N ILE A 73 4.44 -4.89 12.65
CA ILE A 73 3.56 -4.28 13.65
C ILE A 73 2.33 -3.76 12.90
N CYS A 74 1.25 -4.51 12.96
CA CYS A 74 0.02 -4.22 12.24
C CYS A 74 -0.99 -3.49 13.13
N SER A 75 -1.53 -2.36 12.65
CA SER A 75 -2.56 -1.58 13.35
C SER A 75 -3.98 -1.89 12.87
N SER A 76 -4.16 -2.18 11.60
CA SER A 76 -5.47 -2.45 11.01
C SER A 76 -5.41 -3.48 9.89
N VAL A 77 -6.46 -4.27 9.81
CA VAL A 77 -6.66 -5.32 8.82
C VAL A 77 -7.97 -5.08 8.10
N TYR A 78 -7.96 -5.17 6.79
CA TYR A 78 -9.13 -5.03 5.95
C TYR A 78 -9.38 -6.32 5.19
N LEU A 79 -10.60 -6.81 5.26
CA LEU A 79 -11.06 -7.99 4.56
C LEU A 79 -12.00 -7.56 3.43
N VAL A 80 -11.73 -7.99 2.22
CA VAL A 80 -12.54 -7.74 1.03
C VAL A 80 -12.72 -9.02 0.23
N GLY A 81 -13.75 -9.07 -0.59
CA GLY A 81 -14.09 -10.25 -1.40
C GLY A 81 -15.18 -11.11 -0.77
N ASP A 82 -15.86 -11.84 -1.61
CA ASP A 82 -16.97 -12.72 -1.28
C ASP A 82 -16.56 -14.00 -0.51
N GLY A 83 -15.28 -14.35 -0.59
CA GLY A 83 -14.72 -15.48 0.14
C GLY A 83 -14.77 -15.33 1.66
N PHE A 84 -14.94 -14.09 2.16
CA PHE A 84 -15.09 -13.81 3.59
C PHE A 84 -16.54 -13.77 4.06
N ASP A 85 -17.50 -14.02 3.18
CA ASP A 85 -18.90 -14.12 3.59
C ASP A 85 -19.14 -15.38 4.44
N GLY A 86 -20.05 -15.27 5.43
CA GLY A 86 -20.41 -16.34 6.37
C GLY A 86 -19.62 -16.30 7.69
N ASP A 87 -19.93 -17.28 8.55
CA ASP A 87 -19.46 -17.34 9.96
C ASP A 87 -18.29 -18.31 10.18
N TRP A 88 -17.47 -18.55 9.17
CA TRP A 88 -16.41 -19.57 9.22
C TRP A 88 -15.11 -19.08 9.92
N MET A 89 -14.86 -17.78 10.00
CA MET A 89 -13.59 -17.19 10.46
C MET A 89 -13.46 -16.99 11.97
N LYS A 90 -13.93 -17.87 12.81
CA LYS A 90 -13.97 -17.65 14.28
C LYS A 90 -12.58 -17.53 14.90
N MET A 91 -11.67 -18.43 14.55
CA MET A 91 -10.30 -18.45 15.06
C MET A 91 -9.49 -17.30 14.45
N SER A 92 -9.54 -17.13 13.15
CA SER A 92 -8.86 -16.07 12.42
C SER A 92 -9.32 -14.68 12.89
N LEU A 93 -10.62 -14.47 13.06
CA LEU A 93 -11.17 -13.20 13.53
C LEU A 93 -10.70 -12.88 14.95
N SER A 94 -10.73 -13.87 15.85
CA SER A 94 -10.22 -13.71 17.21
C SER A 94 -8.75 -13.30 17.23
N TYR A 95 -7.94 -13.85 16.33
CA TYR A 95 -6.53 -13.50 16.21
C TYR A 95 -6.31 -12.11 15.61
N MET A 96 -7.03 -11.78 14.54
CA MET A 96 -6.94 -10.46 13.91
C MET A 96 -7.32 -9.32 14.87
N CYS A 97 -8.31 -9.53 15.75
CA CYS A 97 -8.76 -8.51 16.68
C CYS A 97 -7.86 -8.34 17.92
N LYS A 98 -6.82 -9.15 18.11
CA LYS A 98 -5.88 -9.00 19.23
C LYS A 98 -4.97 -7.79 19.00
N GLY A 99 -5.31 -6.65 19.61
CA GLY A 99 -4.53 -5.42 19.53
C GLY A 99 -4.58 -4.71 18.17
N ARG A 100 -5.47 -5.13 17.27
CA ARG A 100 -5.66 -4.58 15.93
C ARG A 100 -7.11 -4.27 15.68
N ARG A 101 -7.38 -3.45 14.65
CA ARG A 101 -8.74 -3.19 14.17
C ARG A 101 -8.97 -3.99 12.90
N ALA A 102 -9.97 -4.88 12.89
CA ALA A 102 -10.40 -5.62 11.72
C ALA A 102 -11.66 -5.01 11.12
N PHE A 103 -11.68 -4.84 9.82
CA PHE A 103 -12.78 -4.27 9.05
C PHE A 103 -13.13 -5.18 7.89
N ILE A 104 -14.40 -5.42 7.67
CA ILE A 104 -14.92 -6.04 6.45
C ILE A 104 -15.44 -4.90 5.57
N GLY A 105 -14.89 -4.77 4.36
CA GLY A 105 -15.19 -3.67 3.46
C GLY A 105 -15.78 -4.12 2.15
N LYS A 106 -16.85 -3.45 1.72
CA LYS A 106 -17.34 -3.53 0.34
C LYS A 106 -16.90 -2.26 -0.40
N ASN A 107 -16.54 -2.41 -1.69
CA ASN A 107 -16.17 -1.29 -2.55
C ASN A 107 -14.88 -0.53 -2.15
N LEU A 108 -13.93 -1.17 -1.46
CA LEU A 108 -12.67 -0.52 -1.05
C LEU A 108 -11.85 -0.07 -2.25
N TYR A 109 -11.80 -0.84 -3.32
CA TYR A 109 -11.10 -0.48 -4.55
C TYR A 109 -11.71 0.75 -5.24
N SER A 110 -13.04 0.79 -5.38
CA SER A 110 -13.74 1.95 -5.97
C SER A 110 -13.53 3.21 -5.13
N LYS A 111 -13.61 3.09 -3.81
CA LYS A 111 -13.30 4.21 -2.92
C LYS A 111 -11.85 4.65 -3.05
N GLY A 112 -10.92 3.72 -3.13
CA GLY A 112 -9.49 4.00 -3.35
C GLY A 112 -9.25 4.79 -4.63
N ALA A 113 -9.90 4.41 -5.73
CA ALA A 113 -9.82 5.13 -7.00
C ALA A 113 -10.35 6.58 -6.90
N CYS A 114 -11.48 6.78 -6.22
CA CYS A 114 -12.02 8.13 -5.97
C CYS A 114 -11.04 9.00 -5.18
N TYR A 115 -10.44 8.46 -4.10
CA TYR A 115 -9.45 9.21 -3.32
C TYR A 115 -8.16 9.46 -4.09
N ALA A 116 -7.74 8.54 -4.96
CA ALA A 116 -6.60 8.77 -5.84
C ALA A 116 -6.83 9.97 -6.77
N ALA A 117 -8.02 10.07 -7.37
CA ALA A 117 -8.38 11.22 -8.20
C ALA A 117 -8.36 12.53 -7.40
N ILE A 118 -8.96 12.56 -6.21
CA ILE A 118 -8.98 13.74 -5.34
C ILE A 118 -7.54 14.20 -5.02
N VAL A 119 -6.66 13.25 -4.67
CA VAL A 119 -5.27 13.58 -4.30
C VAL A 119 -4.48 14.13 -5.49
N ARG A 120 -4.69 13.61 -6.69
CA ARG A 120 -4.03 14.09 -7.92
C ARG A 120 -4.45 15.52 -8.30
N GLU A 121 -5.66 15.92 -7.94
CA GLU A 121 -6.19 17.27 -8.20
C GLU A 121 -5.83 18.29 -7.10
N GLN A 122 -5.32 17.82 -5.96
CA GLN A 122 -4.96 18.71 -4.87
C GLN A 122 -3.73 19.56 -5.22
N LYS A 123 -3.81 20.87 -4.97
CA LYS A 123 -2.68 21.79 -5.16
C LYS A 123 -1.61 21.66 -4.08
N ASN A 124 -1.95 21.12 -2.93
CA ASN A 124 -1.01 20.93 -1.83
C ASN A 124 -0.24 19.63 -2.00
N PRO A 125 1.07 19.61 -1.79
CA PRO A 125 1.86 18.40 -1.87
C PRO A 125 1.36 17.39 -0.81
N TRP A 126 1.09 16.18 -1.25
CA TRP A 126 0.78 15.10 -0.33
C TRP A 126 2.08 14.62 0.34
N PRO A 127 2.06 14.32 1.65
CA PRO A 127 3.26 13.91 2.38
C PRO A 127 3.74 12.49 2.06
N TYR A 128 3.03 11.77 1.19
CA TYR A 128 3.34 10.38 0.85
C TYR A 128 3.55 10.20 -0.65
N VAL A 129 4.50 9.33 -0.99
CA VAL A 129 4.72 8.84 -2.35
C VAL A 129 4.49 7.34 -2.37
N TYR A 130 3.56 6.90 -3.20
CA TYR A 130 3.36 5.48 -3.46
C TYR A 130 4.46 4.95 -4.38
N MET A 131 5.03 3.80 -4.01
CA MET A 131 6.08 3.13 -4.75
C MET A 131 5.62 1.73 -5.11
N GLY A 132 4.94 1.60 -6.23
CA GLY A 132 4.53 0.33 -6.83
C GLY A 132 5.50 -0.12 -7.92
N ASP A 133 5.02 -1.01 -8.79
CA ASP A 133 5.82 -1.54 -9.90
C ASP A 133 5.95 -0.56 -11.07
N ASN A 134 5.04 0.41 -11.14
CA ASN A 134 5.01 1.41 -12.21
C ASN A 134 5.73 2.72 -11.85
N GLU A 135 6.12 2.90 -10.60
CA GLU A 135 6.79 4.09 -10.12
C GLU A 135 8.30 3.93 -10.10
N MET A 136 9.01 4.98 -10.50
CA MET A 136 10.46 5.06 -10.41
C MET A 136 10.90 5.00 -8.94
N LYS A 137 11.83 4.08 -8.64
CA LYS A 137 12.33 3.88 -7.26
C LYS A 137 13.55 4.74 -6.94
N VAL A 138 14.06 5.47 -7.94
CA VAL A 138 15.27 6.30 -7.83
C VAL A 138 15.07 7.64 -8.51
N ASN A 139 15.76 8.65 -8.01
CA ASN A 139 15.90 9.93 -8.71
C ASN A 139 16.98 9.83 -9.76
N VAL A 140 16.72 10.36 -10.95
CA VAL A 140 17.73 10.52 -12.01
C VAL A 140 17.99 12.00 -12.19
N SER A 141 19.21 12.43 -11.96
CA SER A 141 19.60 13.84 -12.06
C SER A 141 20.91 13.99 -12.82
N LEU A 142 21.02 15.06 -13.60
CA LEU A 142 22.28 15.46 -14.24
C LEU A 142 22.95 16.56 -13.42
N LYS A 143 24.27 16.44 -13.25
CA LYS A 143 25.07 17.53 -12.72
C LYS A 143 25.45 18.45 -13.87
N VAL A 144 24.89 19.63 -13.88
CA VAL A 144 25.07 20.63 -14.95
C VAL A 144 25.76 21.89 -14.42
N LYS A 145 26.46 22.58 -15.31
CA LYS A 145 27.08 23.87 -14.98
C LYS A 145 26.22 24.99 -15.58
N ASN A 146 25.47 25.67 -14.72
CA ASN A 146 24.62 26.79 -15.10
C ASN A 146 25.24 28.11 -14.62
N ARG A 147 25.51 29.05 -15.52
CA ARG A 147 26.12 30.36 -15.21
C ARG A 147 27.35 30.27 -14.30
N GLY A 148 28.18 29.25 -14.51
CA GLY A 148 29.42 29.02 -13.76
C GLY A 148 29.26 28.28 -12.43
N LYS A 149 28.05 28.01 -11.98
CA LYS A 149 27.74 27.22 -10.77
C LYS A 149 27.30 25.82 -11.12
N TRP A 150 27.75 24.84 -10.33
CA TRP A 150 27.29 23.46 -10.44
C TRP A 150 25.94 23.30 -9.75
N GLU A 151 24.97 22.72 -10.45
CA GLU A 151 23.65 22.38 -9.92
C GLU A 151 23.20 21.01 -10.43
N PHE A 152 22.24 20.41 -9.74
CA PHE A 152 21.61 19.16 -10.17
C PHE A 152 20.30 19.48 -10.87
N LEU A 153 20.21 19.12 -12.15
CA LEU A 153 18.97 19.14 -12.90
C LEU A 153 18.28 17.79 -12.71
N SER A 154 17.13 17.76 -12.03
CA SER A 154 16.34 16.55 -11.89
C SER A 154 15.64 16.24 -13.21
N LEU A 155 15.83 15.04 -13.73
CA LEU A 155 15.19 14.54 -14.94
C LEU A 155 13.97 13.69 -14.59
N ILE A 156 14.11 12.81 -13.61
CA ILE A 156 13.08 11.88 -13.17
C ILE A 156 13.13 11.85 -11.65
N ASN A 157 11.98 11.95 -11.01
CA ASN A 157 11.87 11.85 -9.56
C ASN A 157 11.36 10.47 -9.14
N ALA A 158 11.79 10.02 -7.97
CA ALA A 158 11.18 8.85 -7.35
C ALA A 158 9.69 9.11 -7.12
N GLY A 159 8.85 8.16 -7.53
CA GLY A 159 7.40 8.28 -7.51
C GLY A 159 6.76 8.70 -8.84
N ASP A 160 7.55 9.18 -9.81
CA ASP A 160 7.05 9.40 -11.17
C ASP A 160 6.78 8.05 -11.84
N ASN A 161 5.73 7.97 -12.66
CA ASN A 161 5.48 6.76 -13.44
C ASN A 161 6.57 6.59 -14.50
N TRP A 162 7.20 5.42 -14.56
CA TRP A 162 8.29 5.17 -15.49
C TRP A 162 7.90 5.36 -16.96
N TYR A 163 6.64 5.14 -17.33
CA TYR A 163 6.13 5.29 -18.69
C TYR A 163 5.69 6.72 -19.04
N GLU A 164 5.55 7.60 -18.05
CA GLU A 164 5.27 9.03 -18.23
C GLU A 164 6.54 9.88 -18.10
N ALA A 165 7.59 9.29 -17.54
CA ALA A 165 8.86 9.97 -17.35
C ALA A 165 9.56 10.19 -18.70
N SER A 166 9.40 11.38 -19.26
CA SER A 166 10.13 11.86 -20.42
C SER A 166 11.01 13.01 -19.98
N GLY A 167 12.31 12.87 -20.20
CA GLY A 167 13.29 13.92 -19.93
C GLY A 167 14.01 14.24 -21.23
N ASP A 168 13.51 15.16 -22.01
CA ASP A 168 14.24 15.73 -23.13
C ASP A 168 15.19 16.81 -22.59
N CYS A 169 16.49 16.54 -22.66
CA CYS A 169 17.52 17.49 -22.30
C CYS A 169 18.37 17.74 -23.54
N GLU A 170 18.22 18.90 -24.17
CA GLU A 170 19.18 19.39 -25.15
C GLU A 170 20.38 19.99 -24.42
N VAL A 171 21.57 19.47 -24.70
CA VAL A 171 22.85 19.90 -24.11
C VAL A 171 23.59 20.78 -25.10
#